data_b2eebdc9b67d201b7254e8af64c7c5b8
#
_entry.id   b2eebdc9b67d201b7254e8af64c7c5b8
#
_cell.length_a   1.000
_cell.length_b   1.000
_cell.length_c   1.000
_cell.angle_alpha   90.00
_cell.angle_beta   90.00
_cell.angle_gamma   90.00
#
_symmetry.space_group_name_H-M   'P 1'
#
loop_
_entity.id
_entity.type
_entity.pdbx_description
1 polymer ?
#
loop_
_entity_poly.entity_id
_entity_poly.type
_entity_poly.pdbx_seq_one_letter_code
_entity_poly.pdbx_strand_id
1 'polypeptide(L)'
;AVLGVGQTKYDTTYPGSMAGMLREAATNALEMSGKGWDDIDAVIMGKAPDFFEGVMMPEVYLAEALGCVGKPIMRVHTAGSVGGSTACVATSMIQSGVHETVLTIGWEKQSESNAMWALSLPQPFATSVNAGAGGYFSPIIRRYMMMTEAPELIGCMVALKDRQHALNNPYAHLHQPALTFEQVVESPMLWDPIRYSETCPSSDGACAIVLGSEKVAEAHDGPVAWIKGIAMRSESGSFAGRNMVSPAASEACADDVFAQAGIHDRRKEIDAVEMYVPFSWYEPMWLESLGFAEKGQGWKMVEEGATSI
;
A
#
# COMPACT_ATOMS: atom_id res chain seq x y z
N ALA A 1 -11.64 -15.47 1.20
CA ALA A 1 -10.25 -15.91 1.37
C ALA A 1 -9.39 -15.49 0.20
N VAL A 2 -8.07 -15.38 0.39
CA VAL A 2 -7.08 -15.23 -0.67
C VAL A 2 -6.65 -16.61 -1.13
N LEU A 3 -6.75 -16.88 -2.43
CA LEU A 3 -6.41 -18.17 -3.06
C LEU A 3 -5.09 -18.12 -3.82
N GLY A 4 -4.73 -16.94 -4.34
CA GLY A 4 -3.50 -16.75 -5.08
C GLY A 4 -3.15 -15.28 -5.21
N VAL A 5 -1.87 -15.01 -5.34
CA VAL A 5 -1.31 -13.66 -5.51
C VAL A 5 -0.33 -13.67 -6.67
N GLY A 6 -0.21 -12.55 -7.37
CA GLY A 6 0.74 -12.37 -8.43
C GLY A 6 1.17 -10.93 -8.54
N GLN A 7 2.40 -10.71 -8.95
CA GLN A 7 2.92 -9.37 -9.15
C GLN A 7 4.02 -9.36 -10.21
N THR A 8 4.25 -8.21 -10.79
CA THR A 8 5.42 -7.97 -11.65
C THR A 8 6.62 -7.62 -10.79
N LYS A 9 7.82 -7.69 -11.34
CA LYS A 9 8.98 -7.02 -10.76
C LYS A 9 8.73 -5.51 -10.79
N TYR A 10 8.86 -4.86 -9.63
CA TYR A 10 8.82 -3.40 -9.57
C TYR A 10 10.16 -2.81 -10.01
N ASP A 11 10.13 -1.81 -10.87
CA ASP A 11 11.32 -1.13 -11.38
C ASP A 11 11.00 0.32 -11.77
N THR A 12 12.04 1.10 -12.10
CA THR A 12 11.89 2.48 -12.60
C THR A 12 11.00 2.55 -13.83
N THR A 13 11.06 1.53 -14.69
CA THR A 13 10.27 1.46 -15.94
C THR A 13 9.93 0.01 -16.26
N TYR A 14 8.66 -0.27 -16.45
CA TYR A 14 8.23 -1.56 -16.99
C TYR A 14 8.34 -1.55 -18.53
N PRO A 15 9.04 -2.52 -19.15
CA PRO A 15 9.36 -2.46 -20.58
C PRO A 15 8.17 -2.74 -21.51
N GLY A 16 7.08 -3.28 -20.97
CA GLY A 16 5.89 -3.63 -21.73
C GLY A 16 4.78 -2.57 -21.68
N SER A 17 3.67 -2.85 -22.36
CA SER A 17 2.46 -2.04 -22.25
C SER A 17 1.81 -2.19 -20.87
N MET A 18 0.98 -1.22 -20.48
CA MET A 18 0.14 -1.31 -19.30
C MET A 18 -0.70 -2.60 -19.29
N ALA A 19 -1.37 -2.92 -20.39
CA ALA A 19 -2.16 -4.15 -20.52
C ALA A 19 -1.34 -5.42 -20.32
N GLY A 20 -0.11 -5.44 -20.87
CA GLY A 20 0.84 -6.54 -20.67
C GLY A 20 1.26 -6.70 -19.21
N MET A 21 1.57 -5.59 -18.53
CA MET A 21 1.92 -5.55 -17.12
C MET A 21 0.81 -6.10 -16.22
N LEU A 22 -0.42 -5.67 -16.46
CA LEU A 22 -1.57 -6.15 -15.72
C LEU A 22 -1.82 -7.65 -15.96
N ARG A 23 -1.72 -8.07 -17.23
CA ARG A 23 -1.91 -9.48 -17.58
C ARG A 23 -0.85 -10.39 -16.94
N GLU A 24 0.41 -9.95 -16.85
CA GLU A 24 1.47 -10.69 -16.17
C GLU A 24 1.10 -10.91 -14.69
N ALA A 25 0.78 -9.86 -13.95
CA ALA A 25 0.41 -9.97 -12.55
C ALA A 25 -0.83 -10.85 -12.35
N ALA A 26 -1.86 -10.66 -13.19
CA ALA A 26 -3.09 -11.46 -13.11
C ALA A 26 -2.85 -12.95 -13.45
N THR A 27 -2.03 -13.24 -14.45
CA THR A 27 -1.68 -14.63 -14.81
C THR A 27 -0.94 -15.31 -13.66
N ASN A 28 0.04 -14.64 -13.05
CA ASN A 28 0.76 -15.19 -11.90
C ASN A 28 -0.19 -15.49 -10.71
N ALA A 29 -1.18 -14.63 -10.46
CA ALA A 29 -2.17 -14.86 -9.41
C ALA A 29 -3.11 -16.04 -9.73
N LEU A 30 -3.53 -16.17 -10.98
CA LEU A 30 -4.36 -17.28 -11.44
C LEU A 30 -3.59 -18.61 -11.37
N GLU A 31 -2.35 -18.65 -11.83
CA GLU A 31 -1.49 -19.84 -11.75
C GLU A 31 -1.30 -20.29 -10.30
N MET A 32 -1.00 -19.36 -9.39
CA MET A 32 -0.87 -19.68 -7.97
C MET A 32 -2.17 -20.21 -7.36
N SER A 33 -3.31 -19.67 -7.78
CA SER A 33 -4.63 -20.10 -7.29
C SER A 33 -5.15 -21.37 -7.95
N GLY A 34 -4.49 -21.90 -8.98
CA GLY A 34 -5.01 -23.02 -9.79
C GLY A 34 -6.30 -22.69 -10.54
N LYS A 35 -6.63 -21.38 -10.71
CA LYS A 35 -7.83 -20.91 -11.40
C LYS A 35 -7.50 -20.45 -12.83
N GLY A 36 -8.46 -20.65 -13.73
CA GLY A 36 -8.43 -20.06 -15.06
C GLY A 36 -9.20 -18.74 -15.12
N TRP A 37 -9.07 -18.05 -16.26
CA TRP A 37 -9.83 -16.83 -16.52
C TRP A 37 -11.34 -17.05 -16.46
N ASP A 38 -11.82 -18.23 -16.84
CA ASP A 38 -13.24 -18.59 -16.84
C ASP A 38 -13.82 -18.77 -15.43
N ASP A 39 -12.96 -19.05 -14.45
CA ASP A 39 -13.36 -19.22 -13.04
C ASP A 39 -13.59 -17.89 -12.32
N ILE A 40 -13.24 -16.76 -12.94
CA ILE A 40 -13.38 -15.43 -12.35
C ILE A 40 -14.75 -14.86 -12.68
N ASP A 41 -15.53 -14.48 -11.68
CA ASP A 41 -16.87 -13.90 -11.83
C ASP A 41 -16.84 -12.38 -12.09
N ALA A 42 -15.87 -11.67 -11.49
CA ALA A 42 -15.74 -10.22 -11.60
C ALA A 42 -14.28 -9.78 -11.45
N VAL A 43 -13.94 -8.61 -12.01
CA VAL A 43 -12.62 -7.99 -11.86
C VAL A 43 -12.77 -6.61 -11.21
N ILE A 44 -12.01 -6.39 -10.14
CA ILE A 44 -11.92 -5.09 -9.45
C ILE A 44 -10.53 -4.52 -9.65
N MET A 45 -10.48 -3.34 -10.26
CA MET A 45 -9.26 -2.64 -10.62
C MET A 45 -8.99 -1.52 -9.61
N GLY A 46 -7.74 -1.37 -9.21
CA GLY A 46 -7.27 -0.30 -8.35
C GLY A 46 -6.17 0.53 -9.01
N LYS A 47 -6.40 1.83 -9.10
CA LYS A 47 -5.43 2.77 -9.66
C LYS A 47 -5.60 4.12 -8.99
N ALA A 48 -4.49 4.77 -8.63
CA ALA A 48 -4.53 6.10 -8.02
C ALA A 48 -4.84 7.18 -9.09
N PRO A 49 -4.06 8.21 -9.34
CA PRO A 49 -4.46 9.23 -10.31
C PRO A 49 -4.33 8.75 -11.76
N ASP A 50 -5.29 9.12 -12.59
CA ASP A 50 -5.26 8.83 -14.05
C ASP A 50 -4.09 9.52 -14.79
N PHE A 51 -3.40 10.41 -14.10
CA PHE A 51 -2.30 11.19 -14.67
C PHE A 51 -0.98 10.42 -14.82
N PHE A 52 -0.82 9.27 -14.19
CA PHE A 52 0.45 8.53 -14.26
C PHE A 52 0.73 7.96 -15.64
N GLU A 53 -0.27 7.51 -16.36
CA GLU A 53 -0.09 7.07 -17.76
C GLU A 53 -0.88 7.90 -18.77
N GLY A 54 -1.59 8.92 -18.33
CA GLY A 54 -2.50 9.69 -19.18
C GLY A 54 -3.70 8.90 -19.69
N VAL A 55 -3.95 7.74 -19.09
CA VAL A 55 -5.04 6.84 -19.44
C VAL A 55 -6.22 7.10 -18.53
N MET A 56 -7.26 7.67 -19.09
CA MET A 56 -8.54 7.85 -18.42
C MET A 56 -9.46 6.68 -18.71
N MET A 57 -10.21 6.22 -17.70
CA MET A 57 -11.18 5.12 -17.83
C MET A 57 -10.55 3.82 -18.39
N PRO A 58 -9.48 3.28 -17.78
CA PRO A 58 -8.83 2.07 -18.24
C PRO A 58 -9.77 0.86 -18.25
N GLU A 59 -10.80 0.84 -17.41
CA GLU A 59 -11.83 -0.18 -17.36
C GLU A 59 -12.58 -0.38 -18.70
N VAL A 60 -12.59 0.63 -19.56
CA VAL A 60 -13.31 0.57 -20.85
C VAL A 60 -12.62 -0.35 -21.86
N TYR A 61 -11.28 -0.50 -21.81
CA TYR A 61 -10.52 -1.25 -22.81
C TYR A 61 -9.57 -2.31 -22.25
N LEU A 62 -9.56 -2.53 -20.93
CA LEU A 62 -8.75 -3.58 -20.34
C LEU A 62 -9.48 -4.92 -20.17
N ALA A 63 -10.77 -4.97 -20.49
CA ALA A 63 -11.58 -6.18 -20.34
C ALA A 63 -10.99 -7.40 -21.05
N GLU A 64 -10.49 -7.23 -22.27
CA GLU A 64 -9.85 -8.32 -23.03
C GLU A 64 -8.53 -8.78 -22.39
N ALA A 65 -7.70 -7.82 -21.96
CA ALA A 65 -6.41 -8.12 -21.32
C ALA A 65 -6.57 -8.90 -20.02
N LEU A 66 -7.66 -8.65 -19.30
CA LEU A 66 -7.97 -9.25 -18.00
C LEU A 66 -9.01 -10.38 -18.08
N GLY A 67 -9.30 -10.90 -19.29
CA GLY A 67 -10.19 -12.05 -19.48
C GLY A 67 -11.61 -11.83 -18.95
N CYS A 68 -12.07 -10.58 -18.85
CA CYS A 68 -13.36 -10.26 -18.24
C CYS A 68 -14.41 -9.76 -19.23
N VAL A 69 -14.24 -10.03 -20.53
CA VAL A 69 -15.28 -9.75 -21.52
C VAL A 69 -16.56 -10.51 -21.15
N GLY A 70 -17.67 -9.77 -21.03
CA GLY A 70 -18.95 -10.32 -20.56
C GLY A 70 -19.10 -10.47 -19.06
N LYS A 71 -18.08 -10.07 -18.26
CA LYS A 71 -18.09 -10.08 -16.79
C LYS A 71 -18.07 -8.66 -16.23
N PRO A 72 -18.55 -8.45 -15.01
CA PRO A 72 -18.39 -7.16 -14.33
C PRO A 72 -16.93 -6.76 -14.18
N ILE A 73 -16.60 -5.53 -14.60
CA ILE A 73 -15.33 -4.88 -14.37
C ILE A 73 -15.60 -3.52 -13.71
N MET A 74 -14.91 -3.22 -12.64
CA MET A 74 -15.10 -1.98 -11.89
C MET A 74 -13.76 -1.44 -11.42
N ARG A 75 -13.60 -0.11 -11.46
CA ARG A 75 -12.47 0.57 -10.88
C ARG A 75 -12.80 1.20 -9.53
N VAL A 76 -11.93 0.99 -8.56
CA VAL A 76 -11.92 1.70 -7.28
C VAL A 76 -10.85 2.78 -7.32
N HIS A 77 -11.17 3.97 -6.83
CA HIS A 77 -10.24 5.09 -6.75
C HIS A 77 -10.38 5.80 -5.40
N THR A 78 -9.39 5.66 -4.56
CA THR A 78 -9.29 6.31 -3.24
C THR A 78 -7.90 6.91 -3.03
N ALA A 79 -7.31 7.46 -4.08
CA ALA A 79 -5.95 8.00 -4.09
C ALA A 79 -4.91 6.98 -3.55
N GLY A 80 -4.03 7.38 -2.62
CA GLY A 80 -2.97 6.50 -2.11
C GLY A 80 -3.42 5.25 -1.35
N SER A 81 -4.67 5.18 -0.90
CA SER A 81 -5.23 3.99 -0.23
C SER A 81 -5.88 2.99 -1.19
N VAL A 82 -5.75 3.21 -2.50
CA VAL A 82 -6.49 2.46 -3.53
C VAL A 82 -6.28 0.95 -3.48
N GLY A 83 -5.08 0.47 -3.18
CA GLY A 83 -4.81 -0.98 -3.08
C GLY A 83 -5.66 -1.66 -2.01
N GLY A 84 -5.64 -1.11 -0.78
CA GLY A 84 -6.46 -1.60 0.32
C GLY A 84 -7.96 -1.49 0.03
N SER A 85 -8.39 -0.35 -0.52
CA SER A 85 -9.81 -0.14 -0.88
C SER A 85 -10.30 -1.13 -1.93
N THR A 86 -9.45 -1.46 -2.91
CA THR A 86 -9.75 -2.47 -3.95
C THR A 86 -9.98 -3.84 -3.33
N ALA A 87 -9.11 -4.26 -2.42
CA ALA A 87 -9.25 -5.53 -1.68
C ALA A 87 -10.51 -5.54 -0.79
N CYS A 88 -10.80 -4.43 -0.09
CA CYS A 88 -12.03 -4.30 0.71
C CYS A 88 -13.30 -4.39 -0.13
N VAL A 89 -13.34 -3.72 -1.28
CA VAL A 89 -14.51 -3.77 -2.20
C VAL A 89 -14.69 -5.18 -2.73
N ALA A 90 -13.65 -5.84 -3.20
CA ALA A 90 -13.73 -7.21 -3.71
C ALA A 90 -14.17 -8.20 -2.62
N THR A 91 -13.66 -8.06 -1.40
CA THR A 91 -14.10 -8.87 -0.25
C THR A 91 -15.59 -8.65 0.03
N SER A 92 -16.07 -7.40 0.01
CA SER A 92 -17.48 -7.10 0.21
C SER A 92 -18.39 -7.66 -0.91
N MET A 93 -17.89 -7.68 -2.15
CA MET A 93 -18.63 -8.30 -3.27
C MET A 93 -18.82 -9.81 -3.07
N ILE A 94 -17.79 -10.52 -2.59
CA ILE A 94 -17.89 -11.93 -2.24
C ILE A 94 -18.83 -12.14 -1.04
N GLN A 95 -18.70 -11.33 0.00
CA GLN A 95 -19.57 -11.39 1.17
C GLN A 95 -21.04 -11.11 0.86
N SER A 96 -21.32 -10.35 -0.21
CA SER A 96 -22.70 -10.12 -0.67
C SER A 96 -23.38 -11.37 -1.25
N GLY A 97 -22.58 -12.43 -1.56
CA GLY A 97 -23.06 -13.67 -2.17
C GLY A 97 -23.39 -13.58 -3.66
N VAL A 98 -23.10 -12.44 -4.32
CA VAL A 98 -23.32 -12.26 -5.77
C VAL A 98 -22.19 -12.90 -6.59
N HIS A 99 -20.98 -12.91 -6.06
CA HIS A 99 -19.79 -13.47 -6.72
C HIS A 99 -19.08 -14.46 -5.81
N GLU A 100 -18.62 -15.56 -6.38
CA GLU A 100 -17.88 -16.59 -5.66
C GLU A 100 -16.36 -16.39 -5.77
N THR A 101 -15.90 -15.85 -6.92
CA THR A 101 -14.46 -15.65 -7.21
C THR A 101 -14.24 -14.30 -7.86
N VAL A 102 -13.39 -13.46 -7.26
CA VAL A 102 -13.09 -12.12 -7.74
C VAL A 102 -11.59 -11.94 -7.91
N LEU A 103 -11.18 -11.45 -9.06
CA LEU A 103 -9.82 -11.02 -9.33
C LEU A 103 -9.69 -9.52 -8.99
N THR A 104 -8.76 -9.17 -8.11
CA THR A 104 -8.34 -7.77 -7.96
C THR A 104 -7.05 -7.53 -8.72
N ILE A 105 -6.88 -6.32 -9.24
CA ILE A 105 -5.62 -5.89 -9.84
C ILE A 105 -5.35 -4.43 -9.53
N GLY A 106 -4.18 -4.17 -8.96
CA GLY A 106 -3.69 -2.82 -8.68
C GLY A 106 -2.40 -2.55 -9.46
N TRP A 107 -2.25 -1.34 -9.98
CA TRP A 107 -1.04 -0.97 -10.72
C TRP A 107 -0.80 0.53 -10.72
N GLU A 108 0.45 0.89 -10.99
CA GLU A 108 0.85 2.22 -11.44
C GLU A 108 1.98 2.11 -12.45
N LYS A 109 1.99 2.99 -13.45
CA LYS A 109 3.06 3.13 -14.43
C LYS A 109 3.60 4.56 -14.37
N GLN A 110 4.27 4.86 -13.26
CA GLN A 110 4.70 6.22 -12.92
C GLN A 110 5.76 6.78 -13.86
N SER A 111 6.46 5.91 -14.61
CA SER A 111 7.46 6.31 -15.60
C SER A 111 6.86 7.08 -16.79
N GLU A 112 5.57 6.96 -17.04
CA GLU A 112 4.90 7.61 -18.17
C GLU A 112 4.39 9.01 -17.87
N SER A 113 4.58 9.51 -16.63
CA SER A 113 4.14 10.85 -16.22
C SER A 113 5.05 11.42 -15.12
N ASN A 114 4.66 12.56 -14.57
CA ASN A 114 5.32 13.17 -13.43
C ASN A 114 4.57 12.85 -12.14
N ALA A 115 5.03 11.84 -11.40
CA ALA A 115 4.42 11.39 -10.15
C ALA A 115 4.32 12.51 -9.10
N MET A 116 5.32 13.39 -9.02
CA MET A 116 5.30 14.52 -8.08
C MET A 116 4.18 15.50 -8.41
N TRP A 117 3.96 15.78 -9.69
CA TRP A 117 2.85 16.64 -10.12
C TRP A 117 1.49 15.97 -9.88
N ALA A 118 1.37 14.70 -10.25
CA ALA A 118 0.13 13.94 -10.08
C ALA A 118 -0.30 13.78 -8.61
N LEU A 119 0.67 13.76 -7.68
CA LEU A 119 0.43 13.71 -6.23
C LEU A 119 0.32 15.09 -5.58
N SER A 120 0.53 16.18 -6.33
CA SER A 120 0.36 17.52 -5.85
C SER A 120 -1.10 17.93 -5.90
N LEU A 121 -1.81 17.80 -4.79
CA LEU A 121 -3.22 18.16 -4.69
C LEU A 121 -3.35 19.67 -4.37
N PRO A 122 -3.75 20.52 -5.34
CA PRO A 122 -3.98 21.93 -5.07
C PRO A 122 -5.21 22.07 -4.18
N GLN A 123 -5.00 22.54 -2.97
CA GLN A 123 -6.10 22.95 -2.11
C GLN A 123 -6.33 24.46 -2.31
N PRO A 124 -7.57 24.95 -2.42
CA PRO A 124 -7.86 26.34 -2.79
C PRO A 124 -7.19 27.40 -1.90
N PHE A 125 -6.88 27.02 -0.65
CA PHE A 125 -6.28 27.91 0.35
C PHE A 125 -4.86 27.52 0.77
N ALA A 126 -4.27 26.47 0.17
CA ALA A 126 -2.96 25.94 0.53
C ALA A 126 -2.01 25.77 -0.67
N THR A 127 -2.35 26.33 -1.82
CA THR A 127 -1.59 26.19 -3.07
C THR A 127 -0.14 26.67 -2.98
N SER A 128 0.11 27.70 -2.16
CA SER A 128 1.46 28.26 -1.96
C SER A 128 2.39 27.36 -1.11
N VAL A 129 1.86 26.36 -0.44
CA VAL A 129 2.60 25.46 0.47
C VAL A 129 2.79 24.07 -0.16
N ASN A 130 2.19 23.84 -1.32
CA ASN A 130 2.15 22.52 -1.92
C ASN A 130 3.45 22.24 -2.71
N ALA A 131 4.34 21.49 -2.09
CA ALA A 131 5.62 21.04 -2.67
C ALA A 131 5.63 19.53 -2.92
N GLY A 132 4.54 19.01 -3.47
CA GLY A 132 4.34 17.57 -3.67
C GLY A 132 4.13 16.79 -2.37
N ALA A 133 4.20 15.48 -2.44
CA ALA A 133 3.98 14.62 -1.28
C ALA A 133 4.95 14.93 -0.13
N GLY A 134 6.23 15.10 -0.40
CA GLY A 134 7.23 15.41 0.63
C GLY A 134 6.95 16.72 1.35
N GLY A 135 6.57 17.78 0.63
CA GLY A 135 6.20 19.06 1.23
C GLY A 135 4.94 19.00 2.08
N TYR A 136 4.02 18.07 1.77
CA TYR A 136 2.84 17.82 2.58
C TYR A 136 3.18 17.06 3.87
N PHE A 137 4.03 16.03 3.78
CA PHE A 137 4.32 15.13 4.91
C PHE A 137 5.42 15.65 5.84
N SER A 138 6.37 16.42 5.35
CA SER A 138 7.49 16.93 6.14
C SER A 138 7.07 17.70 7.40
N PRO A 139 6.11 18.66 7.37
CA PRO A 139 5.64 19.34 8.59
C PRO A 139 5.00 18.39 9.62
N ILE A 140 4.37 17.31 9.15
CA ILE A 140 3.74 16.30 10.01
C ILE A 140 4.82 15.54 10.76
N ILE A 141 5.87 15.11 10.06
CA ILE A 141 7.02 14.42 10.64
C ILE A 141 7.74 15.32 11.64
N ARG A 142 7.99 16.58 11.30
CA ARG A 142 8.58 17.55 12.25
C ARG A 142 7.73 17.71 13.51
N ARG A 143 6.42 17.76 13.36
CA ARG A 143 5.51 17.83 14.51
C ARG A 143 5.60 16.57 15.36
N TYR A 144 5.65 15.38 14.74
CA TYR A 144 5.86 14.11 15.46
C TYR A 144 7.15 14.15 16.29
N MET A 145 8.28 14.49 15.68
CA MET A 145 9.57 14.61 16.36
C MET A 145 9.52 15.58 17.55
N MET A 146 8.90 16.75 17.36
CA MET A 146 8.75 17.76 18.43
C MET A 146 7.88 17.27 19.59
N MET A 147 6.84 16.49 19.32
CA MET A 147 5.90 16.01 20.32
C MET A 147 6.45 14.80 21.11
N THR A 148 7.29 14.00 20.49
CA THR A 148 7.75 12.71 21.03
C THR A 148 9.22 12.73 21.46
N GLU A 149 9.94 13.80 21.13
CA GLU A 149 11.39 13.92 21.31
C GLU A 149 12.18 12.83 20.57
N ALA A 150 11.61 12.28 19.47
CA ALA A 150 12.24 11.24 18.66
C ALA A 150 13.57 11.74 18.07
N PRO A 151 14.65 10.95 18.15
CA PRO A 151 15.94 11.29 17.56
C PRO A 151 15.86 11.49 16.04
N GLU A 152 16.66 12.44 15.52
CA GLU A 152 16.63 12.81 14.08
C GLU A 152 16.97 11.67 13.10
N LEU A 153 17.62 10.62 13.58
CA LEU A 153 18.09 9.52 12.73
C LEU A 153 17.14 8.31 12.70
N ILE A 154 16.00 8.37 13.39
CA ILE A 154 15.02 7.26 13.39
C ILE A 154 14.55 6.95 11.97
N GLY A 155 14.23 7.96 11.16
CA GLY A 155 13.87 7.74 9.76
C GLY A 155 14.96 7.07 8.93
N CYS A 156 16.24 7.39 9.21
CA CYS A 156 17.37 6.74 8.56
C CYS A 156 17.52 5.27 8.98
N MET A 157 17.24 4.93 10.24
CA MET A 157 17.25 3.55 10.73
C MET A 157 16.16 2.71 10.04
N VAL A 158 14.95 3.24 9.94
CA VAL A 158 13.86 2.59 9.20
C VAL A 158 14.25 2.39 7.74
N ALA A 159 14.76 3.43 7.06
CA ALA A 159 15.14 3.35 5.66
C ALA A 159 16.19 2.26 5.41
N LEU A 160 17.22 2.16 6.25
CA LEU A 160 18.24 1.10 6.13
C LEU A 160 17.63 -0.28 6.34
N LYS A 161 16.86 -0.47 7.40
CA LYS A 161 16.17 -1.72 7.71
C LYS A 161 15.30 -2.17 6.53
N ASP A 162 14.47 -1.29 5.99
CA ASP A 162 13.57 -1.61 4.88
C ASP A 162 14.34 -2.02 3.61
N ARG A 163 15.49 -1.39 3.32
CA ARG A 163 16.36 -1.80 2.21
C ARG A 163 17.01 -3.17 2.44
N GLN A 164 17.35 -3.49 3.69
CA GLN A 164 17.87 -4.81 4.06
C GLN A 164 16.79 -5.90 3.91
N HIS A 165 15.57 -5.63 4.38
CA HIS A 165 14.45 -6.55 4.23
C HIS A 165 14.06 -6.75 2.75
N ALA A 166 14.13 -5.69 1.94
CA ALA A 166 13.87 -5.75 0.50
C ALA A 166 14.77 -6.74 -0.25
N LEU A 167 15.95 -7.07 0.26
CA LEU A 167 16.83 -8.06 -0.36
C LEU A 167 16.22 -9.47 -0.38
N ASN A 168 15.30 -9.76 0.53
CA ASN A 168 14.59 -11.03 0.60
C ASN A 168 13.36 -11.08 -0.33
N ASN A 169 12.95 -9.94 -0.90
CA ASN A 169 11.80 -9.86 -1.81
C ASN A 169 12.27 -9.74 -3.27
N PRO A 170 12.10 -10.77 -4.11
CA PRO A 170 12.53 -10.75 -5.51
C PRO A 170 11.83 -9.69 -6.36
N TYR A 171 10.67 -9.21 -5.91
CA TYR A 171 9.87 -8.21 -6.61
C TYR A 171 10.19 -6.77 -6.20
N ALA A 172 10.92 -6.55 -5.13
CA ALA A 172 11.22 -5.20 -4.64
C ALA A 172 12.06 -4.41 -5.65
N HIS A 173 11.74 -3.12 -5.82
CA HIS A 173 12.46 -2.23 -6.74
C HIS A 173 13.91 -2.01 -6.29
N LEU A 174 14.12 -1.66 -5.02
CA LEU A 174 15.43 -1.24 -4.51
C LEU A 174 16.16 -2.40 -3.82
N HIS A 175 17.00 -3.09 -4.58
CA HIS A 175 17.95 -4.06 -4.05
C HIS A 175 19.33 -3.40 -3.87
N GLN A 176 19.66 -3.01 -2.66
CA GLN A 176 20.86 -2.25 -2.32
C GLN A 176 21.70 -2.97 -1.23
N PRO A 177 22.34 -4.12 -1.55
CA PRO A 177 23.01 -4.94 -0.54
C PRO A 177 24.21 -4.27 0.13
N ALA A 178 24.81 -3.26 -0.52
CA ALA A 178 25.96 -2.52 0.01
C ALA A 178 25.59 -1.20 0.68
N LEU A 179 24.30 -0.90 0.86
CA LEU A 179 23.88 0.35 1.50
C LEU A 179 24.28 0.36 2.97
N THR A 180 24.98 1.40 3.40
CA THR A 180 25.36 1.61 4.81
C THR A 180 24.52 2.69 5.46
N PHE A 181 24.52 2.72 6.80
CA PHE A 181 23.82 3.74 7.56
C PHE A 181 24.35 5.15 7.27
N GLU A 182 25.66 5.31 7.13
CA GLU A 182 26.32 6.57 6.82
C GLU A 182 25.83 7.10 5.47
N GLN A 183 25.72 6.23 4.45
CA GLN A 183 25.21 6.61 3.12
C GLN A 183 23.74 7.08 3.18
N VAL A 184 22.93 6.48 4.04
CA VAL A 184 21.55 6.95 4.24
C VAL A 184 21.54 8.34 4.90
N VAL A 185 22.32 8.54 5.94
CA VAL A 185 22.43 9.81 6.70
C VAL A 185 23.00 10.92 5.81
N GLU A 186 23.97 10.63 4.95
CA GLU A 186 24.60 11.59 4.06
C GLU A 186 23.81 11.85 2.77
N SER A 187 22.73 11.11 2.53
CA SER A 187 21.90 11.33 1.35
C SER A 187 21.24 12.72 1.37
N PRO A 188 21.01 13.35 0.20
CA PRO A 188 20.52 14.72 0.13
C PRO A 188 19.22 14.94 0.90
N MET A 189 19.16 16.02 1.67
CA MET A 189 17.92 16.48 2.30
C MET A 189 16.98 17.03 1.23
N LEU A 190 15.81 16.41 1.04
CA LEU A 190 14.82 16.84 0.06
C LEU A 190 13.79 17.81 0.66
N TRP A 191 13.23 17.42 1.78
CA TRP A 191 12.26 18.21 2.58
C TRP A 191 12.55 17.97 4.05
N ASP A 192 13.11 18.93 4.74
CA ASP A 192 13.46 18.78 6.15
C ASP A 192 12.28 18.21 6.99
N PRO A 193 12.39 17.05 7.66
CA PRO A 193 13.60 16.24 7.92
C PRO A 193 13.83 15.06 6.95
N ILE A 194 13.14 15.01 5.83
CA ILE A 194 13.15 13.86 4.89
C ILE A 194 14.36 13.93 3.96
N ARG A 195 15.22 12.91 4.02
CA ARG A 195 16.33 12.70 3.09
C ARG A 195 15.90 11.85 1.89
N TYR A 196 16.68 11.89 0.82
CA TYR A 196 16.43 11.09 -0.39
C TYR A 196 16.26 9.59 -0.09
N SER A 197 17.14 9.01 0.72
CA SER A 197 17.07 7.59 1.07
C SER A 197 15.88 7.22 1.96
N GLU A 198 15.21 8.19 2.56
CA GLU A 198 14.01 8.00 3.38
C GLU A 198 12.71 8.04 2.55
N THR A 199 12.81 8.18 1.23
CA THR A 199 11.65 8.22 0.33
C THR A 199 11.48 6.90 -0.42
N CYS A 200 10.24 6.58 -0.79
CA CYS A 200 9.96 5.51 -1.74
C CYS A 200 10.37 5.93 -3.16
N PRO A 201 10.82 5.00 -4.02
CA PRO A 201 11.07 5.30 -5.41
C PRO A 201 9.76 5.46 -6.19
N SER A 202 9.78 6.23 -7.28
CA SER A 202 8.75 6.11 -8.32
C SER A 202 8.96 4.79 -9.05
N SER A 203 7.92 3.98 -9.14
CA SER A 203 8.02 2.62 -9.70
C SER A 203 6.86 2.31 -10.62
N ASP A 204 7.15 1.55 -11.66
CA ASP A 204 6.16 0.83 -12.43
C ASP A 204 5.96 -0.55 -11.83
N GLY A 205 4.73 -1.05 -11.84
CA GLY A 205 4.41 -2.39 -11.40
C GLY A 205 2.92 -2.63 -11.21
N ALA A 206 2.58 -3.90 -11.16
CA ALA A 206 1.22 -4.36 -10.91
C ALA A 206 1.22 -5.53 -9.92
N CYS A 207 0.14 -5.65 -9.16
CA CYS A 207 -0.16 -6.81 -8.34
C CYS A 207 -1.61 -7.24 -8.51
N ALA A 208 -1.87 -8.53 -8.36
CA ALA A 208 -3.19 -9.13 -8.47
C ALA A 208 -3.43 -10.12 -7.33
N ILE A 209 -4.68 -10.24 -6.92
CA ILE A 209 -5.12 -11.21 -5.89
C ILE A 209 -6.37 -11.91 -6.41
N VAL A 210 -6.39 -13.23 -6.34
CA VAL A 210 -7.59 -14.04 -6.53
C VAL A 210 -8.24 -14.27 -5.18
N LEU A 211 -9.45 -13.75 -5.01
CA LEU A 211 -10.26 -13.94 -3.83
C LEU A 211 -11.37 -14.94 -4.09
N GLY A 212 -11.63 -15.82 -3.13
CA GLY A 212 -12.72 -16.79 -3.19
C GLY A 212 -13.66 -16.70 -1.98
N SER A 213 -14.92 -17.10 -2.18
CA SER A 213 -15.86 -17.34 -1.09
C SER A 213 -15.36 -18.49 -0.19
N GLU A 214 -15.99 -18.67 0.97
CA GLU A 214 -15.70 -19.79 1.87
C GLU A 214 -15.83 -21.12 1.14
N LYS A 215 -16.90 -21.33 0.41
CA LYS A 215 -17.16 -22.53 -0.39
C LYS A 215 -16.04 -22.81 -1.42
N VAL A 216 -15.57 -21.77 -2.11
CA VAL A 216 -14.48 -21.90 -3.08
C VAL A 216 -13.16 -22.20 -2.38
N ALA A 217 -12.91 -21.58 -1.24
CA ALA A 217 -11.71 -21.77 -0.43
C ALA A 217 -11.63 -23.16 0.21
N GLU A 218 -12.76 -23.69 0.70
CA GLU A 218 -12.83 -25.05 1.25
C GLU A 218 -12.60 -26.15 0.20
N ALA A 219 -12.95 -25.87 -1.06
CA ALA A 219 -12.72 -26.77 -2.19
C ALA A 219 -11.36 -26.56 -2.87
N HIS A 220 -10.52 -25.66 -2.35
CA HIS A 220 -9.23 -25.34 -2.92
C HIS A 220 -8.13 -26.23 -2.36
N ASP A 221 -7.37 -26.90 -3.23
CA ASP A 221 -6.29 -27.82 -2.84
C ASP A 221 -4.98 -27.10 -2.42
N GLY A 222 -4.85 -25.80 -2.73
CA GLY A 222 -3.68 -24.99 -2.43
C GLY A 222 -3.74 -24.28 -1.07
N PRO A 223 -2.71 -23.50 -0.74
CA PRO A 223 -2.71 -22.68 0.47
C PRO A 223 -3.79 -21.60 0.41
N VAL A 224 -4.46 -21.36 1.54
CA VAL A 224 -5.51 -20.35 1.69
C VAL A 224 -5.16 -19.41 2.83
N ALA A 225 -5.25 -18.09 2.57
CA ALA A 225 -5.16 -17.10 3.62
C ALA A 225 -6.54 -16.46 3.88
N TRP A 226 -7.03 -16.63 5.10
CA TRP A 226 -8.36 -16.13 5.49
C TRP A 226 -8.34 -14.66 5.84
N ILE A 227 -9.21 -13.87 5.19
CA ILE A 227 -9.45 -12.48 5.55
C ILE A 227 -10.38 -12.46 6.77
N LYS A 228 -9.87 -12.06 7.92
CA LYS A 228 -10.60 -12.04 9.18
C LYS A 228 -11.28 -10.70 9.47
N GLY A 229 -10.82 -9.62 8.85
CA GLY A 229 -11.41 -8.30 9.02
C GLY A 229 -11.00 -7.35 7.90
N ILE A 230 -11.89 -6.43 7.56
CA ILE A 230 -11.64 -5.32 6.63
C ILE A 230 -12.24 -4.04 7.20
N ALA A 231 -11.59 -2.90 6.98
CA ALA A 231 -12.14 -1.61 7.36
C ALA A 231 -11.69 -0.50 6.42
N MET A 232 -12.57 0.47 6.22
CA MET A 232 -12.29 1.74 5.56
C MET A 232 -12.95 2.86 6.36
N ARG A 233 -12.20 3.91 6.66
CA ARG A 233 -12.69 5.09 7.37
C ARG A 233 -12.20 6.36 6.68
N SER A 234 -12.99 7.40 6.75
CA SER A 234 -12.61 8.74 6.35
C SER A 234 -12.58 9.68 7.55
N GLU A 235 -11.83 10.75 7.41
CA GLU A 235 -11.78 11.84 8.38
C GLU A 235 -11.76 13.19 7.66
N SER A 236 -11.77 14.31 8.40
CA SER A 236 -11.69 15.64 7.81
C SER A 236 -10.45 15.81 6.95
N GLY A 237 -10.61 16.28 5.72
CA GLY A 237 -9.51 16.61 4.81
C GLY A 237 -8.83 17.96 5.10
N SER A 238 -9.38 18.74 6.02
CA SER A 238 -8.83 20.06 6.40
C SER A 238 -7.69 19.91 7.39
N PHE A 239 -6.61 20.71 7.21
CA PHE A 239 -5.54 20.82 8.22
C PHE A 239 -6.07 21.33 9.58
N ALA A 240 -7.04 22.24 9.55
CA ALA A 240 -7.67 22.75 10.76
C ALA A 240 -8.58 21.68 11.41
N GLY A 241 -8.26 21.29 12.61
CA GLY A 241 -9.04 20.30 13.37
C GLY A 241 -8.70 18.84 13.12
N ARG A 242 -7.74 18.53 12.24
CA ARG A 242 -7.23 17.18 12.03
C ARG A 242 -5.93 16.94 12.80
N ASN A 243 -5.84 15.83 13.51
CA ASN A 243 -4.57 15.37 14.07
C ASN A 243 -3.79 14.57 13.01
N MET A 244 -2.86 15.23 12.34
CA MET A 244 -2.08 14.62 11.27
C MET A 244 -1.02 13.62 11.76
N VAL A 245 -0.60 13.72 13.02
CA VAL A 245 0.37 12.81 13.64
C VAL A 245 -0.27 11.50 14.07
N SER A 246 -1.54 11.55 14.47
CA SER A 246 -2.32 10.40 14.91
C SER A 246 -3.69 10.45 14.22
N PRO A 247 -3.80 10.02 12.95
CA PRO A 247 -5.04 10.11 12.20
C PRO A 247 -6.13 9.24 12.79
N ALA A 248 -7.26 9.83 13.16
CA ALA A 248 -8.38 9.14 13.79
C ALA A 248 -8.96 8.03 12.88
N ALA A 249 -8.93 8.21 11.57
CA ALA A 249 -9.38 7.19 10.62
C ALA A 249 -8.52 5.92 10.68
N SER A 250 -7.20 6.05 10.81
CA SER A 250 -6.29 4.89 10.91
C SER A 250 -6.52 4.11 12.21
N GLU A 251 -6.69 4.83 13.32
CA GLU A 251 -6.98 4.22 14.62
C GLU A 251 -8.31 3.47 14.61
N ALA A 252 -9.37 4.11 14.09
CA ALA A 252 -10.68 3.49 13.97
C ALA A 252 -10.69 2.27 13.03
N CYS A 253 -9.94 2.32 11.91
CA CYS A 253 -9.78 1.15 11.04
C CYS A 253 -9.08 0.00 11.76
N ALA A 254 -8.04 0.28 12.53
CA ALA A 254 -7.33 -0.74 13.31
C ALA A 254 -8.26 -1.39 14.34
N ASP A 255 -9.00 -0.58 15.10
CA ASP A 255 -9.97 -1.08 16.07
C ASP A 255 -11.05 -1.95 15.44
N ASP A 256 -11.61 -1.52 14.30
CA ASP A 256 -12.61 -2.28 13.57
C ASP A 256 -12.07 -3.64 13.08
N VAL A 257 -10.88 -3.66 12.49
CA VAL A 257 -10.28 -4.89 11.93
C VAL A 257 -9.92 -5.88 13.03
N PHE A 258 -9.31 -5.42 14.11
CA PHE A 258 -8.94 -6.29 15.22
C PHE A 258 -10.17 -6.83 15.97
N ALA A 259 -11.22 -6.02 16.12
CA ALA A 259 -12.49 -6.49 16.67
C ALA A 259 -13.15 -7.55 15.80
N GLN A 260 -13.19 -7.37 14.46
CA GLN A 260 -13.71 -8.37 13.52
C GLN A 260 -12.90 -9.67 13.57
N ALA A 261 -11.59 -9.57 13.71
CA ALA A 261 -10.69 -10.72 13.78
C ALA A 261 -10.68 -11.43 15.14
N GLY A 262 -11.30 -10.84 16.17
CA GLY A 262 -11.28 -11.36 17.54
C GLY A 262 -9.92 -11.20 18.24
N ILE A 263 -9.10 -10.23 17.80
CA ILE A 263 -7.76 -9.96 18.35
C ILE A 263 -7.90 -9.00 19.53
N HIS A 264 -7.37 -9.39 20.67
CA HIS A 264 -7.44 -8.61 21.92
C HIS A 264 -6.08 -8.01 22.30
N ASP A 265 -4.99 -8.69 22.03
CA ASP A 265 -3.61 -8.21 22.27
C ASP A 265 -2.83 -8.21 20.96
N ARG A 266 -2.84 -7.05 20.27
CA ARG A 266 -2.21 -6.86 18.95
C ARG A 266 -0.73 -7.25 18.96
N ARG A 267 -0.02 -6.99 20.05
CA ARG A 267 1.42 -7.25 20.16
C ARG A 267 1.78 -8.71 20.33
N LYS A 268 0.84 -9.53 20.81
CA LYS A 268 1.05 -10.96 21.04
C LYS A 268 0.40 -11.85 19.98
N GLU A 269 -0.67 -11.37 19.36
CA GLU A 269 -1.49 -12.19 18.46
C GLU A 269 -1.20 -11.93 16.98
N ILE A 270 -0.42 -10.86 16.66
CA ILE A 270 0.00 -10.55 15.30
C ILE A 270 1.49 -10.90 15.15
N ASP A 271 1.81 -11.78 14.22
CA ASP A 271 3.16 -12.24 13.95
C ASP A 271 3.91 -11.35 12.94
N ALA A 272 3.19 -10.75 11.98
CA ALA A 272 3.78 -9.90 10.95
C ALA A 272 2.83 -8.77 10.54
N VAL A 273 3.38 -7.62 10.19
CA VAL A 273 2.64 -6.45 9.73
C VAL A 273 3.31 -5.90 8.46
N GLU A 274 2.53 -5.86 7.38
CA GLU A 274 2.91 -5.15 6.16
C GLU A 274 2.27 -3.77 6.17
N MET A 275 3.10 -2.74 6.28
CA MET A 275 2.64 -1.35 6.36
C MET A 275 3.05 -0.56 5.12
N TYR A 276 2.16 0.31 4.66
CA TYR A 276 2.52 1.32 3.67
C TYR A 276 3.34 2.43 4.32
N VAL A 277 4.62 2.49 4.01
CA VAL A 277 5.57 3.46 4.56
C VAL A 277 6.13 4.34 3.43
N PRO A 278 5.40 5.38 2.99
CA PRO A 278 5.81 6.24 1.87
C PRO A 278 7.08 7.05 2.16
N PHE A 279 7.28 7.38 3.42
CA PHE A 279 8.47 7.99 4.00
C PHE A 279 8.79 7.23 5.28
N SER A 280 10.04 6.91 5.51
CA SER A 280 10.47 6.04 6.60
C SER A 280 9.94 6.43 7.99
N TRP A 281 9.76 7.72 8.25
CA TRP A 281 9.18 8.24 9.49
C TRP A 281 7.73 7.80 9.76
N TYR A 282 7.03 7.28 8.74
CA TYR A 282 5.67 6.80 8.93
C TYR A 282 5.60 5.45 9.62
N GLU A 283 6.68 4.65 9.62
CA GLU A 283 6.68 3.39 10.38
C GLU A 283 6.39 3.62 11.88
N PRO A 284 7.17 4.42 12.62
CA PRO A 284 6.85 4.65 14.04
C PRO A 284 5.47 5.27 14.25
N MET A 285 5.02 6.16 13.38
CA MET A 285 3.70 6.78 13.48
C MET A 285 2.56 5.77 13.28
N TRP A 286 2.73 4.83 12.33
CA TRP A 286 1.74 3.77 12.09
C TRP A 286 1.74 2.71 13.19
N LEU A 287 2.89 2.36 13.77
CA LEU A 287 2.96 1.48 14.94
C LEU A 287 2.09 2.00 16.09
N GLU A 288 2.09 3.31 16.29
CA GLU A 288 1.24 3.96 17.28
C GLU A 288 -0.24 3.97 16.87
N SER A 289 -0.54 4.33 15.62
CA SER A 289 -1.91 4.39 15.12
C SER A 289 -2.58 3.02 15.05
N LEU A 290 -1.81 1.98 14.76
CA LEU A 290 -2.29 0.59 14.74
C LEU A 290 -2.31 -0.06 16.14
N GLY A 291 -1.77 0.62 17.16
CA GLY A 291 -1.78 0.15 18.54
C GLY A 291 -0.73 -0.90 18.87
N PHE A 292 0.36 -1.00 18.07
CA PHE A 292 1.53 -1.81 18.39
C PHE A 292 2.49 -1.10 19.35
N ALA A 293 2.45 0.23 19.37
CA ALA A 293 3.18 1.07 20.30
C ALA A 293 2.24 2.02 21.04
N GLU A 294 2.62 2.42 22.24
CA GLU A 294 1.97 3.53 22.94
C GLU A 294 2.22 4.85 22.19
N LYS A 295 1.30 5.81 22.34
CA LYS A 295 1.43 7.13 21.72
C LYS A 295 2.74 7.81 22.10
N GLY A 296 3.49 8.25 21.10
CA GLY A 296 4.80 8.87 21.25
C GLY A 296 5.95 7.89 21.55
N GLN A 297 5.73 6.59 21.43
CA GLN A 297 6.75 5.57 21.72
C GLN A 297 7.12 4.69 20.51
N GLY A 298 6.47 4.87 19.36
CA GLY A 298 6.72 4.06 18.16
C GLY A 298 8.18 4.10 17.70
N TRP A 299 8.82 5.25 17.80
CA TRP A 299 10.23 5.41 17.46
C TRP A 299 11.18 4.57 18.33
N LYS A 300 10.81 4.26 19.57
CA LYS A 300 11.63 3.39 20.44
C LYS A 300 11.64 1.94 19.94
N MET A 301 10.53 1.45 19.38
CA MET A 301 10.51 0.11 18.79
C MET A 301 11.48 0.01 17.61
N VAL A 302 11.63 1.09 16.84
CA VAL A 302 12.62 1.16 15.76
C VAL A 302 14.04 1.16 16.32
N GLU A 303 14.31 2.01 17.31
CA GLU A 303 15.62 2.15 17.95
C GLU A 303 16.08 0.83 18.62
N GLU A 304 15.17 0.11 19.24
CA GLU A 304 15.39 -1.19 19.88
C GLU A 304 15.49 -2.35 18.88
N GLY A 305 15.24 -2.11 17.61
CA GLY A 305 15.23 -3.15 16.55
C GLY A 305 14.04 -4.10 16.63
N ALA A 306 12.98 -3.75 17.36
CA ALA A 306 11.81 -4.60 17.54
C ALA A 306 10.96 -4.77 16.25
N THR A 307 11.24 -3.99 15.21
CA THR A 307 10.56 -4.05 13.90
C THR A 307 11.40 -4.77 12.84
N SER A 308 12.51 -5.37 13.21
CA SER A 308 13.36 -6.17 12.31
C SER A 308 12.88 -7.62 12.25
N ILE A 309 13.05 -8.26 11.06
CA ILE A 309 12.83 -9.69 10.80
C ILE A 309 14.13 -10.47 10.92
#